data_3c329170eb4bf104343e89c24333d7eb
#
_entry.id   3c329170eb4bf104343e89c24333d7eb
#
_cell.length_a   1.000
_cell.length_b   1.000
_cell.length_c   1.000
_cell.angle_alpha   90.00
_cell.angle_beta   90.00
_cell.angle_gamma   90.00
#
_symmetry.space_group_name_H-M   'P 1'
#
loop_
_entity.id
_entity.type
_entity.pdbx_description
1 polymer ?
#
loop_
_entity_poly.entity_id
_entity_poly.type
_entity_poly.pdbx_seq_one_letter_code
_entity_poly.pdbx_strand_id
1 'polypeptide(L)'
;MPKIKSSRTKRAPEGFDDIEPTLREFQTKMKDAENDPHEGKRKIEALWPIFRLHHQRSRYVYELYYKREAISKELYEYLLKQGYADANLIAKWKKAGYEKVCCLRCIQPKDTNFGTTCVCRVPRDKLEDGKVIECIHCGCRGCSSGSGATAGSAASRRGKPAAKSDDA
;
A
#
# COMPACT_ATOMS: atom_id res chain seq x y z
N MET A 1 5.23 19.90 -1.73
CA MET A 1 4.90 21.31 -2.01
C MET A 1 3.39 21.47 -2.04
N PRO A 2 2.81 22.42 -1.31
CA PRO A 2 1.38 22.69 -1.39
C PRO A 2 1.04 23.16 -2.80
N LYS A 3 0.14 22.46 -3.49
CA LYS A 3 -0.35 22.89 -4.79
C LYS A 3 -1.22 24.14 -4.61
N ILE A 4 -0.82 25.24 -5.19
CA ILE A 4 -1.63 26.45 -5.25
C ILE A 4 -2.90 26.11 -6.04
N LYS A 5 -4.07 26.26 -5.40
CA LYS A 5 -5.36 26.08 -6.06
C LYS A 5 -5.50 27.20 -7.11
N SER A 6 -5.31 26.86 -8.38
CA SER A 6 -5.61 27.79 -9.46
C SER A 6 -7.13 27.86 -9.67
N SER A 7 -7.61 28.97 -10.23
CA SER A 7 -9.03 29.15 -10.57
C SER A 7 -9.60 28.11 -11.56
N ARG A 8 -8.74 27.30 -12.17
CA ARG A 8 -9.08 26.15 -13.02
C ARG A 8 -9.30 24.85 -12.27
N THR A 9 -9.18 24.83 -10.93
CA THR A 9 -9.46 23.63 -10.14
C THR A 9 -10.94 23.30 -10.26
N LYS A 10 -11.27 22.14 -10.84
CA LYS A 10 -12.66 21.70 -10.97
C LYS A 10 -13.33 21.71 -9.60
N ARG A 11 -14.57 22.21 -9.55
CA ARG A 11 -15.41 22.15 -8.35
C ARG A 11 -15.47 20.70 -7.87
N ALA A 12 -15.43 20.51 -6.56
CA ALA A 12 -15.56 19.19 -5.98
C ALA A 12 -16.89 18.55 -6.39
N PRO A 13 -16.91 17.25 -6.73
CA PRO A 13 -18.14 16.53 -7.01
C PRO A 13 -19.04 16.45 -5.76
N GLU A 14 -20.30 16.12 -5.98
CA GLU A 14 -21.27 15.88 -4.92
C GLU A 14 -20.82 14.79 -3.95
N GLY A 15 -21.08 15.01 -2.65
CA GLY A 15 -20.64 14.11 -1.58
C GLY A 15 -19.21 14.35 -1.07
N PHE A 16 -18.48 15.33 -1.63
CA PHE A 16 -17.16 15.68 -1.12
C PHE A 16 -17.23 16.29 0.28
N ASP A 17 -18.24 17.11 0.54
CA ASP A 17 -18.41 17.83 1.81
C ASP A 17 -18.57 16.86 3.01
N ASP A 18 -19.13 15.68 2.78
CA ASP A 18 -19.31 14.63 3.83
C ASP A 18 -17.98 14.03 4.26
N ILE A 19 -17.04 13.90 3.35
CA ILE A 19 -15.73 13.27 3.61
C ILE A 19 -14.61 14.29 3.84
N GLU A 20 -14.83 15.56 3.48
CA GLU A 20 -13.83 16.62 3.64
C GLU A 20 -13.31 16.75 5.08
N PRO A 21 -14.13 16.72 6.14
CA PRO A 21 -13.66 16.82 7.51
C PRO A 21 -12.62 15.75 7.87
N THR A 22 -12.88 14.49 7.49
CA THR A 22 -11.96 13.38 7.72
C THR A 22 -10.65 13.55 6.93
N LEU A 23 -10.74 13.96 5.68
CA LEU A 23 -9.55 14.22 4.85
C LEU A 23 -8.71 15.37 5.40
N ARG A 24 -9.35 16.41 5.94
CA ARG A 24 -8.70 17.54 6.58
C ARG A 24 -8.01 17.10 7.88
N GLU A 25 -8.62 16.23 8.66
CA GLU A 25 -8.00 15.63 9.85
C GLU A 25 -6.72 14.86 9.49
N PHE A 26 -6.74 14.05 8.43
CA PHE A 26 -5.53 13.39 7.93
C PHE A 26 -4.45 14.37 7.50
N GLN A 27 -4.82 15.47 6.86
CA GLN A 27 -3.87 16.52 6.47
C GLN A 27 -3.23 17.19 7.70
N THR A 28 -4.01 17.47 8.73
CA THR A 28 -3.49 18.06 9.98
C THR A 28 -2.52 17.09 10.65
N LYS A 29 -2.91 15.83 10.86
CA LYS A 29 -2.03 14.78 11.40
C LYS A 29 -0.73 14.61 10.60
N MET A 30 -0.80 14.76 9.29
CA MET A 30 0.38 14.65 8.43
C MET A 30 1.33 15.83 8.62
N LYS A 31 0.81 17.04 8.75
CA LYS A 31 1.61 18.25 9.10
C LYS A 31 2.22 18.13 10.49
N ASP A 32 1.45 17.64 11.45
CA ASP A 32 1.96 17.43 12.81
C ASP A 32 3.10 16.41 12.81
N ALA A 33 2.97 15.32 12.06
CA ALA A 33 4.02 14.31 11.91
C ALA A 33 5.27 14.83 11.18
N GLU A 34 5.12 15.79 10.25
CA GLU A 34 6.23 16.45 9.57
C GLU A 34 7.01 17.40 10.51
N ASN A 35 6.30 18.03 11.46
CA ASN A 35 6.86 18.99 12.41
C ASN A 35 7.29 18.35 13.74
N ASP A 36 7.02 17.05 13.94
CA ASP A 36 7.38 16.33 15.16
C ASP A 36 8.91 16.32 15.36
N PRO A 37 9.43 16.64 16.55
CA PRO A 37 10.86 16.61 16.80
C PRO A 37 11.41 15.19 16.61
N HIS A 38 12.55 15.11 15.93
CA HIS A 38 13.19 13.86 15.54
C HIS A 38 14.32 13.43 16.48
N GLU A 39 14.44 14.06 17.63
CA GLU A 39 15.48 13.74 18.61
C GLU A 39 15.40 12.28 19.06
N GLY A 40 16.53 11.59 19.06
CA GLY A 40 16.64 10.19 19.44
C GLY A 40 16.09 9.17 18.42
N LYS A 41 15.58 9.63 17.27
CA LYS A 41 15.07 8.76 16.19
C LYS A 41 16.07 8.67 15.06
N ARG A 42 16.18 7.50 14.42
CA ARG A 42 16.92 7.37 13.16
C ARG A 42 16.18 8.18 12.07
N LYS A 43 16.92 8.74 11.10
CA LYS A 43 16.32 9.54 10.01
C LYS A 43 15.16 8.84 9.30
N ILE A 44 15.25 7.53 9.14
CA ILE A 44 14.20 6.75 8.47
C ILE A 44 12.96 6.57 9.37
N GLU A 45 13.13 6.47 10.68
CA GLU A 45 12.04 6.33 11.64
C GLU A 45 11.18 7.59 11.75
N ALA A 46 11.79 8.75 11.51
CA ALA A 46 11.06 10.01 11.43
C ALA A 46 9.99 10.03 10.31
N LEU A 47 10.19 9.24 9.25
CA LEU A 47 9.25 9.13 8.14
C LEU A 47 8.13 8.09 8.37
N TRP A 48 8.26 7.20 9.34
CA TRP A 48 7.27 6.14 9.57
C TRP A 48 5.85 6.65 9.87
N PRO A 49 5.66 7.68 10.69
CA PRO A 49 4.32 8.24 10.90
C PRO A 49 3.69 8.76 9.61
N ILE A 50 4.47 9.39 8.73
CA ILE A 50 4.01 9.92 7.45
C ILE A 50 3.56 8.78 6.53
N PHE A 51 4.35 7.70 6.40
CA PHE A 51 3.97 6.53 5.63
C PHE A 51 2.72 5.85 6.18
N ARG A 52 2.59 5.77 7.49
CA ARG A 52 1.41 5.20 8.15
C ARG A 52 0.15 6.01 7.86
N LEU A 53 0.23 7.34 7.98
CA LEU A 53 -0.89 8.24 7.68
C LEU A 53 -1.25 8.24 6.20
N HIS A 54 -0.26 8.19 5.31
CA HIS A 54 -0.48 8.04 3.87
C HIS A 54 -1.22 6.75 3.54
N HIS A 55 -0.81 5.63 4.16
CA HIS A 55 -1.51 4.35 4.03
C HIS A 55 -2.95 4.44 4.55
N GLN A 56 -3.16 4.97 5.75
CA GLN A 56 -4.49 5.10 6.35
C GLN A 56 -5.43 5.96 5.50
N ARG A 57 -4.95 7.10 5.01
CA ARG A 57 -5.73 8.00 4.15
C ARG A 57 -6.11 7.32 2.82
N SER A 58 -5.16 6.67 2.18
CA SER A 58 -5.42 5.92 0.95
C SER A 58 -6.38 4.75 1.18
N ARG A 59 -6.25 4.06 2.33
CA ARG A 59 -7.12 2.97 2.72
C ARG A 59 -8.55 3.43 2.99
N TYR A 60 -8.73 4.57 3.63
CA TYR A 60 -10.03 5.18 3.85
C TYR A 60 -10.77 5.41 2.53
N VAL A 61 -10.12 6.03 1.55
CA VAL A 61 -10.72 6.26 0.22
C VAL A 61 -11.00 4.95 -0.51
N TYR A 62 -10.09 3.97 -0.43
CA TYR A 62 -10.31 2.63 -1.00
C TYR A 62 -11.53 1.94 -0.41
N GLU A 63 -11.70 1.99 0.91
CA GLU A 63 -12.84 1.36 1.59
C GLU A 63 -14.15 2.06 1.29
N LEU A 64 -14.18 3.38 1.21
CA LEU A 64 -15.38 4.13 0.82
C LEU A 64 -15.87 3.75 -0.57
N TYR A 65 -14.96 3.52 -1.51
CA TYR A 65 -15.35 3.22 -2.89
C TYR A 65 -15.59 1.73 -3.12
N TYR A 66 -14.65 0.85 -2.74
CA TYR A 66 -14.71 -0.58 -3.08
C TYR A 66 -15.43 -1.47 -2.08
N LYS A 67 -15.53 -1.08 -0.82
CA LYS A 67 -16.17 -1.89 0.22
C LYS A 67 -17.53 -1.38 0.65
N ARG A 68 -17.64 -0.07 0.81
CA ARG A 68 -18.88 0.57 1.31
C ARG A 68 -19.75 1.11 0.18
N GLU A 69 -19.17 1.30 -1.01
CA GLU A 69 -19.83 1.93 -2.17
C GLU A 69 -20.51 3.27 -1.82
N ALA A 70 -19.92 4.00 -0.86
CA ALA A 70 -20.48 5.22 -0.30
C ALA A 70 -20.17 6.47 -1.15
N ILE A 71 -19.26 6.37 -2.10
CA ILE A 71 -18.84 7.49 -2.97
C ILE A 71 -19.00 7.13 -4.43
N SER A 72 -19.33 8.14 -5.24
CA SER A 72 -19.45 8.00 -6.70
C SER A 72 -18.08 7.80 -7.36
N LYS A 73 -18.07 7.24 -8.58
CA LYS A 73 -16.86 7.10 -9.37
C LYS A 73 -16.20 8.43 -9.68
N GLU A 74 -17.00 9.47 -9.96
CA GLU A 74 -16.48 10.83 -10.21
C GLU A 74 -15.74 11.38 -9.00
N LEU A 75 -16.32 11.22 -7.80
CA LEU A 75 -15.70 11.66 -6.56
C LEU A 75 -14.41 10.87 -6.30
N TYR A 76 -14.41 9.56 -6.50
CA TYR A 76 -13.23 8.72 -6.35
C TYR A 76 -12.09 9.18 -7.30
N GLU A 77 -12.38 9.39 -8.59
CA GLU A 77 -11.38 9.89 -9.55
C GLU A 77 -10.87 11.29 -9.19
N TYR A 78 -11.76 12.15 -8.70
CA TYR A 78 -11.39 13.48 -8.20
C TYR A 78 -10.40 13.38 -7.04
N LEU A 79 -10.66 12.52 -6.05
CA LEU A 79 -9.78 12.31 -4.90
C LEU A 79 -8.40 11.81 -5.32
N LEU A 80 -8.31 10.91 -6.29
CA LEU A 80 -7.04 10.44 -6.83
C LEU A 80 -6.27 11.57 -7.56
N LYS A 81 -6.95 12.34 -8.38
CA LYS A 81 -6.36 13.47 -9.11
C LYS A 81 -5.85 14.59 -8.17
N GLN A 82 -6.57 14.84 -7.08
CA GLN A 82 -6.16 15.80 -6.07
C GLN A 82 -5.05 15.30 -5.13
N GLY A 83 -4.71 14.00 -5.21
CA GLY A 83 -3.67 13.40 -4.38
C GLY A 83 -4.09 13.10 -2.94
N TYR A 84 -5.39 12.97 -2.68
CA TYR A 84 -5.89 12.51 -1.38
C TYR A 84 -5.63 11.02 -1.16
N ALA A 85 -5.49 10.23 -2.22
CA ALA A 85 -5.15 8.81 -2.15
C ALA A 85 -4.12 8.44 -3.22
N ASP A 86 -3.38 7.37 -2.97
CA ASP A 86 -2.39 6.83 -3.89
C ASP A 86 -3.02 5.76 -4.81
N ALA A 87 -3.22 6.14 -6.07
CA ALA A 87 -3.80 5.25 -7.09
C ALA A 87 -2.97 3.97 -7.30
N ASN A 88 -1.64 4.08 -7.24
CA ASN A 88 -0.75 2.94 -7.44
C ASN A 88 -0.85 1.94 -6.29
N LEU A 89 -0.94 2.43 -5.06
CA LEU A 89 -1.11 1.60 -3.88
C LEU A 89 -2.48 0.90 -3.89
N ILE A 90 -3.53 1.63 -4.23
CA ILE A 90 -4.88 1.08 -4.37
C ILE A 90 -4.92 0.00 -5.48
N ALA A 91 -4.26 0.22 -6.61
CA ALA A 91 -4.17 -0.77 -7.67
C ALA A 91 -3.48 -2.06 -7.21
N LYS A 92 -2.52 -1.98 -6.29
CA LYS A 92 -1.92 -3.17 -5.67
C LYS A 92 -2.88 -3.89 -4.73
N TRP A 93 -3.63 -3.18 -3.91
CA TRP A 93 -4.60 -3.79 -2.99
C TRP A 93 -5.70 -4.59 -3.70
N LYS A 94 -5.97 -4.32 -4.96
CA LYS A 94 -6.91 -5.06 -5.81
C LYS A 94 -6.37 -6.42 -6.28
N LYS A 95 -5.08 -6.68 -6.12
CA LYS A 95 -4.44 -7.93 -6.53
C LYS A 95 -4.40 -8.93 -5.39
N ALA A 96 -4.69 -10.19 -5.69
CA ALA A 96 -4.57 -11.30 -4.74
C ALA A 96 -3.15 -11.38 -4.17
N GLY A 97 -3.05 -11.55 -2.86
CA GLY A 97 -1.77 -11.58 -2.15
C GLY A 97 -1.20 -10.20 -1.78
N TYR A 98 -1.77 -9.10 -2.28
CA TYR A 98 -1.30 -7.73 -2.03
C TYR A 98 -2.30 -6.86 -1.27
N GLU A 99 -3.39 -7.43 -0.77
CA GLU A 99 -4.50 -6.69 -0.16
C GLU A 99 -4.11 -5.85 1.05
N LYS A 100 -3.05 -6.25 1.76
CA LYS A 100 -2.56 -5.61 2.99
C LYS A 100 -1.24 -4.87 2.82
N VAL A 101 -0.77 -4.65 1.59
CA VAL A 101 0.51 -3.98 1.34
C VAL A 101 0.59 -2.64 2.07
N CYS A 102 1.66 -2.42 2.82
CA CYS A 102 1.87 -1.23 3.64
C CYS A 102 2.26 0.00 2.80
N CYS A 103 3.16 -0.16 1.84
CA CYS A 103 3.62 0.90 0.93
C CYS A 103 4.25 0.29 -0.32
N LEU A 104 4.40 1.10 -1.37
CA LEU A 104 4.98 0.65 -2.64
C LEU A 104 6.46 0.29 -2.54
N ARG A 105 7.22 0.95 -1.67
CA ARG A 105 8.66 0.70 -1.49
C ARG A 105 8.94 -0.73 -1.03
N CYS A 106 8.07 -1.28 -0.19
CA CYS A 106 8.24 -2.64 0.34
C CYS A 106 8.04 -3.75 -0.70
N ILE A 107 7.45 -3.45 -1.84
CA ILE A 107 7.21 -4.41 -2.94
C ILE A 107 8.09 -4.17 -4.16
N GLN A 108 8.96 -3.16 -4.13
CA GLN A 108 9.89 -2.86 -5.21
C GLN A 108 11.29 -3.41 -4.87
N PRO A 109 11.83 -4.35 -5.67
CA PRO A 109 13.14 -4.94 -5.41
C PRO A 109 14.28 -3.91 -5.37
N LYS A 110 14.18 -2.86 -6.19
CA LYS A 110 15.18 -1.78 -6.24
C LYS A 110 15.29 -0.95 -4.95
N ASP A 111 14.21 -0.91 -4.17
CA ASP A 111 14.14 -0.15 -2.92
C ASP A 111 14.51 -1.01 -1.70
N THR A 112 14.77 -2.29 -1.91
CA THR A 112 15.20 -3.23 -0.88
C THR A 112 16.63 -3.71 -1.14
N ASN A 113 17.41 -3.90 -0.07
CA ASN A 113 18.81 -4.32 -0.19
C ASN A 113 19.00 -5.81 -0.54
N PHE A 114 17.92 -6.56 -0.68
CA PHE A 114 17.94 -8.02 -0.83
C PHE A 114 17.60 -8.48 -2.26
N GLY A 115 17.41 -7.58 -3.20
CA GLY A 115 16.97 -7.92 -4.56
C GLY A 115 15.57 -8.54 -4.66
N THR A 116 14.85 -8.60 -3.53
CA THR A 116 13.50 -9.13 -3.39
C THR A 116 12.59 -8.11 -2.70
N THR A 117 11.46 -8.55 -2.17
CA THR A 117 10.57 -7.69 -1.40
C THR A 117 11.04 -7.54 0.06
N CYS A 118 10.51 -6.52 0.75
CA CYS A 118 10.83 -6.25 2.15
C CYS A 118 10.41 -7.42 3.07
N VAL A 119 11.09 -7.55 4.21
CA VAL A 119 10.80 -8.54 5.25
C VAL A 119 9.34 -8.51 5.73
N CYS A 120 8.67 -7.35 5.70
CA CYS A 120 7.25 -7.24 6.07
C CYS A 120 6.30 -8.01 5.13
N ARG A 121 6.78 -8.44 3.97
CA ARG A 121 6.04 -9.26 3.00
C ARG A 121 6.20 -10.77 3.23
N VAL A 122 7.04 -11.18 4.16
CA VAL A 122 7.19 -12.58 4.54
C VAL A 122 5.99 -13.01 5.39
N PRO A 123 5.31 -14.12 5.06
CA PRO A 123 4.24 -14.66 5.87
C PRO A 123 4.73 -15.02 7.29
N ARG A 124 3.87 -14.82 8.29
CA ARG A 124 4.25 -15.04 9.70
C ARG A 124 4.62 -16.49 10.01
N ASP A 125 3.98 -17.44 9.37
CA ASP A 125 4.23 -18.88 9.47
C ASP A 125 5.61 -19.33 8.95
N LYS A 126 6.27 -18.46 8.17
CA LYS A 126 7.64 -18.64 7.69
C LYS A 126 8.70 -17.90 8.49
N LEU A 127 8.29 -17.17 9.50
CA LEU A 127 9.18 -16.49 10.44
C LEU A 127 9.42 -17.39 11.65
N GLU A 128 10.59 -17.27 12.25
CA GLU A 128 10.91 -17.94 13.52
C GLU A 128 9.91 -17.50 14.60
N ASP A 129 9.49 -18.44 15.43
CA ASP A 129 8.56 -18.20 16.53
C ASP A 129 9.08 -17.09 17.45
N GLY A 130 8.20 -16.13 17.77
CA GLY A 130 8.54 -14.98 18.62
C GLY A 130 9.32 -13.87 17.95
N LYS A 131 9.72 -13.99 16.68
CA LYS A 131 10.45 -12.95 15.97
C LYS A 131 9.54 -11.76 15.63
N VAL A 132 9.86 -10.62 16.24
CA VAL A 132 9.22 -9.34 15.88
C VAL A 132 9.98 -8.73 14.71
N ILE A 133 9.31 -8.61 13.57
CA ILE A 133 9.85 -7.91 12.40
C ILE A 133 9.40 -6.46 12.39
N GLU A 134 10.27 -5.59 11.92
CA GLU A 134 9.96 -4.19 11.72
C GLU A 134 10.56 -3.73 10.41
N CYS A 135 9.70 -3.26 9.52
CA CYS A 135 10.11 -2.79 8.20
C CYS A 135 10.92 -1.49 8.32
N ILE A 136 12.09 -1.44 7.70
CA ILE A 136 12.94 -0.24 7.68
C ILE A 136 12.23 0.94 7.00
N HIS A 137 11.43 0.70 5.95
CA HIS A 137 10.84 1.76 5.13
C HIS A 137 9.67 2.48 5.81
N CYS A 138 8.79 1.75 6.48
CA CYS A 138 7.55 2.31 7.04
C CYS A 138 7.21 1.83 8.45
N GLY A 139 8.09 1.08 9.11
CA GLY A 139 7.85 0.55 10.46
C GLY A 139 6.73 -0.49 10.53
N CYS A 140 6.37 -1.12 9.41
CA CYS A 140 5.33 -2.15 9.35
C CYS A 140 5.80 -3.45 10.03
N ARG A 141 4.95 -4.03 10.88
CA ARG A 141 5.21 -5.29 11.59
C ARG A 141 4.73 -6.53 10.84
N GLY A 142 4.49 -6.41 9.55
CA GLY A 142 4.02 -7.47 8.67
C GLY A 142 2.76 -7.08 7.92
N CYS A 143 2.82 -7.14 6.58
CA CYS A 143 1.72 -6.80 5.68
C CYS A 143 1.43 -7.90 4.67
N SER A 144 1.90 -9.11 4.92
CA SER A 144 1.54 -10.28 4.13
C SER A 144 0.05 -10.64 4.31
N SER A 145 -0.61 -11.07 3.25
CA SER A 145 -2.06 -11.30 3.23
C SER A 145 -2.52 -12.60 3.90
N GLY A 146 -1.70 -13.20 4.74
CA GLY A 146 -2.07 -14.36 5.54
C GLY A 146 -1.22 -15.60 5.28
N SER A 147 -1.41 -16.60 6.13
CA SER A 147 -0.88 -17.93 6.00
C SER A 147 -1.39 -18.55 4.69
N GLY A 148 -0.50 -18.84 3.78
CA GLY A 148 -0.79 -19.68 2.63
C GLY A 148 -1.31 -19.04 1.35
N ALA A 149 -1.55 -17.74 1.28
CA ALA A 149 -1.64 -17.09 -0.02
C ALA A 149 -0.23 -16.97 -0.61
N THR A 150 0.29 -18.08 -1.09
CA THR A 150 1.51 -18.11 -1.88
C THR A 150 1.32 -17.21 -3.08
N ALA A 151 1.98 -16.07 -3.06
CA ALA A 151 2.25 -15.35 -4.27
C ALA A 151 2.92 -16.34 -5.23
N GLY A 152 2.18 -16.74 -6.27
CA GLY A 152 2.72 -17.50 -7.38
C GLY A 152 3.49 -18.77 -6.96
N SER A 153 2.80 -19.89 -6.79
CA SER A 153 3.41 -21.14 -7.16
C SER A 153 3.77 -20.99 -8.62
N ALA A 154 5.06 -20.88 -8.90
CA ALA A 154 5.57 -21.11 -10.24
C ALA A 154 4.92 -22.43 -10.70
N ALA A 155 4.07 -22.32 -11.73
CA ALA A 155 3.49 -23.49 -12.34
C ALA A 155 4.65 -24.40 -12.69
N SER A 156 4.75 -25.50 -11.95
CA SER A 156 5.63 -26.61 -12.29
C SER A 156 5.27 -26.98 -13.73
N ARG A 157 6.15 -26.65 -14.64
CA ARG A 157 6.11 -27.17 -15.99
C ARG A 157 6.30 -28.67 -15.84
N ARG A 158 5.21 -29.40 -15.72
CA ARG A 158 5.20 -30.84 -15.89
C ARG A 158 5.74 -31.09 -17.30
N GLY A 159 6.95 -31.60 -17.34
CA GLY A 159 7.56 -32.13 -18.53
C GLY A 159 6.60 -33.14 -19.17
N LYS A 160 6.27 -32.90 -20.41
CA LYS A 160 5.54 -33.81 -21.28
C LYS A 160 6.36 -35.11 -21.34
N PRO A 161 5.82 -36.28 -21.04
CA PRO A 161 6.57 -37.52 -21.21
C PRO A 161 6.86 -37.71 -22.69
N ALA A 162 8.12 -37.99 -23.02
CA ALA A 162 8.55 -38.34 -24.37
C ALA A 162 7.82 -39.60 -24.81
N ALA A 163 7.18 -39.52 -25.94
CA ALA A 163 6.62 -40.68 -26.64
C ALA A 163 7.80 -41.62 -27.00
N LYS A 164 7.74 -42.86 -26.55
CA LYS A 164 8.58 -43.93 -27.05
C LYS A 164 8.09 -44.28 -28.43
N SER A 165 8.96 -44.12 -29.41
CA SER A 165 8.81 -44.76 -30.69
C SER A 165 9.21 -46.22 -30.56
N ASP A 166 8.23 -47.11 -30.62
CA ASP A 166 8.49 -48.51 -30.90
C ASP A 166 8.64 -48.65 -32.41
N ASP A 167 9.83 -48.99 -32.82
CA ASP A 167 10.15 -49.40 -34.19
C ASP A 167 10.56 -50.88 -34.13
N ALA A 168 9.79 -51.71 -34.79
CA ALA A 168 10.16 -53.07 -35.16
C ALA A 168 9.67 -53.41 -36.54
#